data_d30a301fedbdf150c20b76a5f84c6397
#
_entry.id   d30a301fedbdf150c20b76a5f84c6397
#
_cell.length_a   1.000
_cell.length_b   1.000
_cell.length_c   1.000
_cell.angle_alpha   90.00
_cell.angle_beta   90.00
_cell.angle_gamma   90.00
#
_symmetry.space_group_name_H-M   'P 1'
#
loop_
_entity.id
_entity.type
_entity.pdbx_description
1 polymer ?
#
loop_
_entity_poly.entity_id
_entity_poly.type
_entity_poly.pdbx_seq_one_letter_code
_entity_poly.pdbx_strand_id
1 'polypeptide(L)'
;MNRKTQFALLLAAGLVACTLVSLHRGTAGEARASAETLEPAVERARREVRMLDDIYKTAIVLVTEHYVKEDSDLPAGSAFKALFAAVEKKGWHSVRLVDATGEPYSEGNSPKDGFEKKAIKELLAGKPSVDEVITEGDKRFLLTATAIPVVMEKCIMCHENYRNVPKGQAIGALSYKVPVLE
;
A
#
# COMPACT_ATOMS: atom_id res chain seq x y z
N MET A 1 57.41 60.24 20.79
CA MET A 1 56.10 59.53 20.79
C MET A 1 56.34 58.05 20.91
N ASN A 2 55.84 57.45 21.95
CA ASN A 2 56.29 56.18 22.53
C ASN A 2 55.79 54.91 21.79
N ARG A 3 56.74 54.04 21.41
CA ARG A 3 56.57 52.72 20.76
C ARG A 3 56.06 51.61 21.69
N LYS A 4 55.44 51.91 22.83
CA LYS A 4 55.04 50.94 23.85
C LYS A 4 53.56 50.71 24.02
N THR A 5 52.70 51.27 23.16
CA THR A 5 51.23 51.14 23.25
C THR A 5 50.57 50.32 22.12
N GLN A 6 51.34 49.59 21.28
CA GLN A 6 50.78 48.78 20.17
C GLN A 6 50.83 47.27 20.41
N PHE A 7 51.19 46.77 21.60
CA PHE A 7 51.31 45.31 21.87
C PHE A 7 50.18 44.74 22.75
N ALA A 8 49.13 45.52 23.07
CA ALA A 8 48.09 45.08 24.01
C ALA A 8 46.71 44.83 23.36
N LEU A 9 46.60 44.82 22.03
CA LEU A 9 45.29 44.71 21.36
C LEU A 9 45.15 43.47 20.43
N LEU A 10 46.01 42.48 20.51
CA LEU A 10 45.99 41.29 19.65
C LEU A 10 45.79 39.96 20.40
N LEU A 11 45.35 39.97 21.67
CA LEU A 11 45.17 38.75 22.48
C LEU A 11 43.70 38.53 22.97
N ALA A 12 42.73 39.28 22.49
CA ALA A 12 41.32 39.13 22.89
C ALA A 12 40.38 38.59 21.79
N ALA A 13 40.89 38.19 20.62
CA ALA A 13 40.05 37.72 19.49
C ALA A 13 40.12 36.21 19.23
N GLY A 14 40.74 35.42 20.12
CA GLY A 14 41.01 33.97 19.90
C GLY A 14 40.14 32.99 20.67
N LEU A 15 39.11 33.39 21.42
CA LEU A 15 38.42 32.48 22.36
C LEU A 15 36.90 32.39 22.24
N VAL A 16 36.30 32.88 21.14
CA VAL A 16 34.84 32.80 20.93
C VAL A 16 34.46 31.91 19.76
N ALA A 17 35.38 31.26 19.07
CA ALA A 17 35.05 30.41 17.88
C ALA A 17 34.96 28.92 18.16
N CYS A 18 34.89 28.43 19.42
CA CYS A 18 34.95 26.99 19.70
C CYS A 18 33.71 26.40 20.38
N THR A 19 32.55 27.09 20.46
CA THR A 19 31.37 26.57 21.19
C THR A 19 30.10 26.44 20.33
N LEU A 20 30.16 26.49 19.00
CA LEU A 20 28.97 26.38 18.14
C LEU A 20 28.96 25.17 17.18
N VAL A 21 29.76 24.13 17.41
CA VAL A 21 29.79 22.93 16.53
C VAL A 21 29.21 21.68 17.21
N SER A 22 28.54 21.76 18.36
CA SER A 22 28.09 20.55 19.08
C SER A 22 26.56 20.30 19.06
N LEU A 23 25.74 20.98 18.23
CA LEU A 23 24.28 20.80 18.27
C LEU A 23 23.63 20.17 17.03
N HIS A 24 24.37 19.59 16.11
CA HIS A 24 23.77 18.99 14.91
C HIS A 24 24.11 17.51 14.66
N ARG A 25 24.54 16.75 15.68
CA ARG A 25 24.83 15.31 15.53
C ARG A 25 23.69 14.36 15.94
N GLY A 26 22.61 14.88 16.53
CA GLY A 26 21.49 14.03 17.01
C GLY A 26 20.51 13.58 15.93
N THR A 27 20.21 14.44 14.94
CA THR A 27 19.05 14.20 14.07
C THR A 27 19.28 13.21 12.92
N ALA A 28 20.49 13.08 12.40
CA ALA A 28 20.77 12.19 11.28
C ALA A 28 20.91 10.71 11.71
N GLY A 29 21.38 10.47 12.94
CA GLY A 29 21.51 9.11 13.51
C GLY A 29 20.17 8.51 13.90
N GLU A 30 19.29 9.30 14.50
CA GLU A 30 17.94 8.87 14.90
C GLU A 30 17.03 8.65 13.68
N ALA A 31 17.10 9.51 12.68
CA ALA A 31 16.35 9.33 11.42
C ALA A 31 16.82 8.09 10.65
N ARG A 32 18.10 7.77 10.66
CA ARG A 32 18.65 6.59 10.00
C ARG A 32 18.35 5.30 10.79
N ALA A 33 18.41 5.30 12.10
CA ALA A 33 18.02 4.19 12.95
C ALA A 33 16.51 3.91 12.84
N SER A 34 15.67 4.95 12.78
CA SER A 34 14.23 4.79 12.56
C SER A 34 13.90 4.26 11.16
N ALA A 35 14.62 4.69 10.13
CA ALA A 35 14.46 4.16 8.77
C ALA A 35 14.88 2.68 8.68
N GLU A 36 15.96 2.29 9.34
CA GLU A 36 16.48 0.91 9.35
C GLU A 36 15.57 -0.07 10.12
N THR A 37 14.84 0.41 11.16
CA THR A 37 13.85 -0.40 11.88
C THR A 37 12.50 -0.47 11.17
N LEU A 38 12.21 0.45 10.24
CA LEU A 38 10.96 0.53 9.49
C LEU A 38 10.91 -0.49 8.33
N GLU A 39 12.01 -0.79 7.68
CA GLU A 39 12.08 -1.77 6.59
C GLU A 39 11.60 -3.17 7.01
N PRO A 40 12.02 -3.76 8.15
CA PRO A 40 11.50 -5.04 8.61
C PRO A 40 9.99 -5.03 8.90
N ALA A 41 9.44 -3.93 9.43
CA ALA A 41 8.01 -3.81 9.70
C ALA A 41 7.19 -3.77 8.41
N VAL A 42 7.64 -3.00 7.42
CA VAL A 42 7.02 -2.94 6.09
C VAL A 42 7.11 -4.29 5.39
N GLU A 43 8.24 -5.02 5.49
CA GLU A 43 8.37 -6.36 4.92
C GLU A 43 7.44 -7.39 5.60
N ARG A 44 7.22 -7.28 6.91
CA ARG A 44 6.20 -8.10 7.59
C ARG A 44 4.81 -7.81 7.02
N ALA A 45 4.44 -6.53 6.86
CA ALA A 45 3.15 -6.13 6.29
C ALA A 45 3.00 -6.61 4.82
N ARG A 46 4.05 -6.52 4.01
CA ARG A 46 4.05 -7.07 2.64
C ARG A 46 3.84 -8.59 2.61
N ARG A 47 4.47 -9.32 3.53
CA ARG A 47 4.28 -10.77 3.65
C ARG A 47 2.86 -11.11 4.08
N GLU A 48 2.29 -10.34 5.00
CA GLU A 48 0.89 -10.48 5.41
C GLU A 48 -0.06 -10.27 4.22
N VAL A 49 0.13 -9.20 3.45
CA VAL A 49 -0.66 -8.97 2.23
C VAL A 49 -0.56 -10.13 1.26
N ARG A 50 0.65 -10.65 0.97
CA ARG A 50 0.80 -11.80 0.07
C ARG A 50 0.02 -13.03 0.56
N MET A 51 0.10 -13.33 1.85
CA MET A 51 -0.64 -14.45 2.45
C MET A 51 -2.16 -14.24 2.35
N LEU A 52 -2.66 -13.05 2.66
CA LEU A 52 -4.08 -12.72 2.56
C LEU A 52 -4.57 -12.77 1.11
N ASP A 53 -3.77 -12.28 0.18
CA ASP A 53 -4.07 -12.30 -1.26
C ASP A 53 -4.23 -13.72 -1.79
N ASP A 54 -3.30 -14.61 -1.44
CA ASP A 54 -3.37 -16.03 -1.80
C ASP A 54 -4.62 -16.70 -1.20
N ILE A 55 -4.91 -16.44 0.08
CA ILE A 55 -6.10 -16.99 0.76
C ILE A 55 -7.39 -16.49 0.10
N TYR A 56 -7.54 -15.19 -0.08
CA TYR A 56 -8.77 -14.61 -0.61
C TYR A 56 -9.00 -15.00 -2.07
N LYS A 57 -8.00 -14.91 -2.92
CA LYS A 57 -8.11 -15.32 -4.32
C LYS A 57 -8.41 -16.82 -4.47
N THR A 58 -7.71 -17.67 -3.75
CA THR A 58 -7.97 -19.10 -3.73
C THR A 58 -9.40 -19.39 -3.29
N ALA A 59 -9.86 -18.76 -2.21
CA ALA A 59 -11.21 -18.98 -1.70
C ALA A 59 -12.29 -18.47 -2.67
N ILE A 60 -12.08 -17.30 -3.32
CA ILE A 60 -13.00 -16.79 -4.37
C ILE A 60 -13.10 -17.80 -5.52
N VAL A 61 -11.97 -18.30 -6.00
CA VAL A 61 -11.93 -19.31 -7.09
C VAL A 61 -12.66 -20.59 -6.69
N LEU A 62 -12.37 -21.16 -5.52
CA LEU A 62 -13.02 -22.39 -5.02
C LEU A 62 -14.53 -22.21 -4.84
N VAL A 63 -14.97 -21.08 -4.27
CA VAL A 63 -16.39 -20.78 -4.13
C VAL A 63 -17.06 -20.65 -5.49
N THR A 64 -16.45 -19.95 -6.43
CA THR A 64 -16.96 -19.80 -7.79
C THR A 64 -17.05 -21.15 -8.50
N GLU A 65 -16.03 -21.99 -8.37
CA GLU A 65 -15.99 -23.30 -9.04
C GLU A 65 -17.03 -24.29 -8.50
N HIS A 66 -17.16 -24.37 -7.18
CA HIS A 66 -17.92 -25.46 -6.54
C HIS A 66 -19.33 -25.08 -6.11
N TYR A 67 -19.59 -23.82 -5.79
CA TYR A 67 -20.87 -23.37 -5.23
C TYR A 67 -21.71 -22.53 -6.17
N VAL A 68 -21.10 -21.74 -7.06
CA VAL A 68 -21.85 -20.99 -8.08
C VAL A 68 -22.21 -21.92 -9.22
N LYS A 69 -23.52 -22.17 -9.44
CA LYS A 69 -24.06 -23.08 -10.47
C LYS A 69 -24.68 -22.33 -11.61
N GLU A 70 -25.36 -21.24 -11.31
CA GLU A 70 -26.15 -20.43 -12.22
C GLU A 70 -25.86 -18.93 -12.00
N ASP A 71 -26.22 -18.10 -12.96
CA ASP A 71 -26.07 -16.64 -12.86
C ASP A 71 -26.98 -15.99 -11.80
N SER A 72 -28.05 -16.72 -11.39
CA SER A 72 -28.94 -16.33 -10.30
C SER A 72 -28.38 -16.60 -8.89
N ASP A 73 -27.31 -17.39 -8.77
CA ASP A 73 -26.67 -17.65 -7.49
C ASP A 73 -26.01 -16.36 -6.94
N LEU A 74 -25.81 -16.32 -5.61
CA LEU A 74 -25.08 -15.21 -4.99
C LEU A 74 -23.66 -15.15 -5.56
N PRO A 75 -23.27 -14.09 -6.25
CA PRO A 75 -21.93 -13.97 -6.82
C PRO A 75 -20.87 -14.06 -5.73
N ALA A 76 -19.81 -14.83 -5.98
CA ALA A 76 -18.68 -14.99 -5.03
C ALA A 76 -18.11 -13.63 -4.58
N GLY A 77 -17.99 -12.65 -5.48
CA GLY A 77 -17.57 -11.30 -5.16
C GLY A 77 -18.43 -10.59 -4.12
N SER A 78 -19.77 -10.81 -4.16
CA SER A 78 -20.69 -10.26 -3.16
C SER A 78 -20.53 -10.91 -1.79
N ALA A 79 -20.36 -12.23 -1.74
CA ALA A 79 -20.07 -12.96 -0.51
C ALA A 79 -18.75 -12.49 0.13
N PHE A 80 -17.72 -12.30 -0.68
CA PHE A 80 -16.42 -11.81 -0.19
C PHE A 80 -16.44 -10.35 0.26
N LYS A 81 -17.25 -9.48 -0.35
CA LYS A 81 -17.45 -8.12 0.16
C LYS A 81 -18.02 -8.11 1.59
N ALA A 82 -18.93 -9.03 1.91
CA ALA A 82 -19.45 -9.19 3.27
C ALA A 82 -18.36 -9.68 4.25
N LEU A 83 -17.51 -10.64 3.82
CA LEU A 83 -16.36 -11.08 4.59
C LEU A 83 -15.38 -9.94 4.85
N PHE A 84 -15.03 -9.16 3.82
CA PHE A 84 -14.12 -8.02 3.94
C PHE A 84 -14.63 -6.99 4.94
N ALA A 85 -15.91 -6.63 4.88
CA ALA A 85 -16.53 -5.73 5.84
C ALA A 85 -16.48 -6.27 7.29
N ALA A 86 -16.66 -7.58 7.46
CA ALA A 86 -16.59 -8.21 8.78
C ALA A 86 -15.16 -8.19 9.37
N VAL A 87 -14.14 -8.38 8.53
CA VAL A 87 -12.71 -8.34 8.91
C VAL A 87 -12.29 -6.90 9.24
N GLU A 88 -12.68 -5.93 8.42
CA GLU A 88 -12.42 -4.50 8.64
C GLU A 88 -13.03 -4.02 9.96
N LYS A 89 -14.28 -4.41 10.26
CA LYS A 89 -14.96 -4.09 11.52
C LYS A 89 -14.20 -4.59 12.75
N LYS A 90 -13.39 -5.63 12.62
CA LYS A 90 -12.51 -6.15 13.69
C LYS A 90 -11.21 -5.36 13.82
N GLY A 91 -10.92 -4.45 12.91
CA GLY A 91 -9.73 -3.59 12.93
C GLY A 91 -8.44 -4.27 12.46
N TRP A 92 -8.51 -5.44 11.81
CA TRP A 92 -7.32 -6.11 11.32
C TRP A 92 -6.71 -5.42 10.10
N HIS A 93 -7.47 -5.32 9.03
CA HIS A 93 -7.12 -4.65 7.79
C HIS A 93 -8.40 -4.32 7.02
N SER A 94 -8.31 -3.46 6.04
CA SER A 94 -9.36 -3.34 5.04
C SER A 94 -8.92 -3.90 3.70
N VAL A 95 -9.87 -4.48 3.00
CA VAL A 95 -9.68 -4.97 1.63
C VAL A 95 -10.96 -4.73 0.83
N ARG A 96 -10.80 -4.40 -0.45
CA ARG A 96 -11.95 -4.20 -1.34
C ARG A 96 -11.64 -4.67 -2.77
N LEU A 97 -12.71 -5.03 -3.47
CA LEU A 97 -12.68 -5.25 -4.91
C LEU A 97 -12.68 -3.90 -5.62
N VAL A 98 -11.78 -3.73 -6.58
CA VAL A 98 -11.66 -2.53 -7.41
C VAL A 98 -11.74 -2.95 -8.87
N ASP A 99 -12.59 -2.29 -9.64
CA ASP A 99 -12.71 -2.52 -11.07
C ASP A 99 -11.51 -1.95 -11.84
N ALA A 100 -11.06 -2.67 -12.86
CA ALA A 100 -10.01 -2.23 -13.78
C ALA A 100 -10.52 -2.07 -15.22
N THR A 101 -11.80 -2.39 -15.49
CA THR A 101 -12.37 -2.35 -16.85
C THR A 101 -12.93 -0.98 -17.20
N GLY A 102 -13.27 -0.17 -16.22
CA GLY A 102 -14.02 1.08 -16.38
C GLY A 102 -15.54 0.88 -16.41
N GLU A 103 -16.01 -0.38 -16.33
CA GLU A 103 -17.43 -0.75 -16.30
C GLU A 103 -17.71 -1.61 -15.06
N PRO A 104 -17.70 -1.02 -13.85
CA PRO A 104 -17.85 -1.77 -12.62
C PRO A 104 -19.26 -2.34 -12.50
N TYR A 105 -19.38 -3.63 -12.15
CA TYR A 105 -20.67 -4.26 -11.84
C TYR A 105 -21.42 -3.54 -10.71
N SER A 106 -20.70 -2.90 -9.81
CA SER A 106 -21.23 -2.06 -8.75
C SER A 106 -20.37 -0.80 -8.66
N GLU A 107 -21.00 0.37 -8.61
CA GLU A 107 -20.34 1.67 -8.44
C GLU A 107 -19.37 1.70 -7.25
N GLY A 108 -19.69 0.93 -6.20
CA GLY A 108 -18.81 0.75 -5.05
C GLY A 108 -17.46 0.11 -5.36
N ASN A 109 -17.28 -0.48 -6.56
CA ASN A 109 -16.02 -1.08 -6.99
C ASN A 109 -15.15 -0.12 -7.84
N SER A 110 -15.65 1.08 -8.17
CA SER A 110 -14.83 2.08 -8.86
C SER A 110 -13.61 2.48 -8.03
N PRO A 111 -12.45 2.76 -8.66
CA PRO A 111 -11.27 3.29 -7.98
C PRO A 111 -11.58 4.62 -7.28
N LYS A 112 -11.38 4.72 -5.97
CA LYS A 112 -11.82 5.87 -5.16
C LYS A 112 -10.79 6.97 -5.00
N ASP A 113 -9.55 6.62 -4.73
CA ASP A 113 -8.50 7.55 -4.32
C ASP A 113 -7.33 7.61 -5.29
N GLY A 114 -6.33 8.44 -4.96
CA GLY A 114 -5.13 8.60 -5.77
C GLY A 114 -4.33 7.32 -5.89
N PHE A 115 -4.23 6.53 -4.82
CA PHE A 115 -3.52 5.25 -4.84
C PHE A 115 -4.20 4.24 -5.75
N GLU A 116 -5.51 3.99 -5.60
CA GLU A 116 -6.23 3.00 -6.40
C GLU A 116 -6.21 3.35 -7.89
N LYS A 117 -6.44 4.63 -8.24
CA LYS A 117 -6.37 5.09 -9.64
C LYS A 117 -4.99 4.88 -10.26
N LYS A 118 -3.92 5.18 -9.51
CA LYS A 118 -2.54 4.92 -9.92
C LYS A 118 -2.29 3.42 -10.05
N ALA A 119 -2.70 2.63 -9.06
CA ALA A 119 -2.48 1.19 -9.03
C ALA A 119 -3.17 0.49 -10.21
N ILE A 120 -4.44 0.78 -10.48
CA ILE A 120 -5.16 0.21 -11.63
C ILE A 120 -4.42 0.50 -12.95
N LYS A 121 -3.93 1.72 -13.15
CA LYS A 121 -3.13 2.05 -14.34
C LYS A 121 -1.87 1.19 -14.46
N GLU A 122 -1.17 0.95 -13.36
CA GLU A 122 0.06 0.15 -13.34
C GLU A 122 -0.21 -1.35 -13.50
N LEU A 123 -1.31 -1.87 -12.90
CA LEU A 123 -1.74 -3.25 -13.08
C LEU A 123 -2.17 -3.53 -14.52
N LEU A 124 -2.86 -2.62 -15.17
CA LEU A 124 -3.21 -2.69 -16.60
C LEU A 124 -1.96 -2.63 -17.49
N ALA A 125 -0.88 -2.00 -17.05
CA ALA A 125 0.41 -2.01 -17.71
C ALA A 125 1.22 -3.30 -17.46
N GLY A 126 0.64 -4.30 -16.78
CA GLY A 126 1.21 -5.63 -16.57
C GLY A 126 1.96 -5.82 -15.25
N LYS A 127 1.94 -4.87 -14.32
CA LYS A 127 2.47 -5.11 -12.97
C LYS A 127 1.56 -6.10 -12.23
N PRO A 128 2.10 -7.09 -11.50
CA PRO A 128 1.28 -8.02 -10.72
C PRO A 128 0.73 -7.37 -9.44
N SER A 129 1.44 -6.39 -8.91
CA SER A 129 1.05 -5.63 -7.70
C SER A 129 1.68 -4.25 -7.68
N VAL A 130 1.06 -3.35 -6.91
CA VAL A 130 1.56 -2.00 -6.62
C VAL A 130 1.39 -1.77 -5.13
N ASP A 131 2.39 -1.20 -4.46
CA ASP A 131 2.29 -0.85 -3.06
C ASP A 131 2.84 0.54 -2.75
N GLU A 132 2.36 1.10 -1.63
CA GLU A 132 2.76 2.41 -1.13
C GLU A 132 2.59 2.43 0.40
N VAL A 133 3.56 3.00 1.12
CA VAL A 133 3.44 3.22 2.56
C VAL A 133 2.95 4.63 2.81
N ILE A 134 1.86 4.76 3.58
CA ILE A 134 1.30 6.05 3.99
C ILE A 134 1.33 6.21 5.50
N THR A 135 1.22 7.46 5.96
CA THR A 135 1.06 7.80 7.38
C THR A 135 -0.24 8.55 7.57
N GLU A 136 -1.08 8.09 8.49
CA GLU A 136 -2.32 8.75 8.90
C GLU A 136 -2.30 8.98 10.41
N GLY A 137 -2.12 10.23 10.83
CA GLY A 137 -1.85 10.56 12.24
C GLY A 137 -0.58 9.87 12.72
N ASP A 138 -0.67 9.13 13.80
CA ASP A 138 0.46 8.40 14.41
C ASP A 138 0.62 6.96 13.85
N LYS A 139 -0.21 6.57 12.87
CA LYS A 139 -0.24 5.21 12.34
C LYS A 139 0.29 5.17 10.92
N ARG A 140 1.02 4.10 10.64
CA ARG A 140 1.51 3.80 9.30
C ARG A 140 0.71 2.65 8.70
N PHE A 141 0.47 2.73 7.41
CA PHE A 141 -0.26 1.71 6.67
C PHE A 141 0.49 1.37 5.38
N LEU A 142 0.48 0.11 5.04
CA LEU A 142 0.83 -0.37 3.72
C LEU A 142 -0.46 -0.43 2.89
N LEU A 143 -0.51 0.33 1.80
CA LEU A 143 -1.49 0.18 0.74
C LEU A 143 -0.91 -0.77 -0.30
N THR A 144 -1.69 -1.76 -0.72
CA THR A 144 -1.29 -2.69 -1.79
C THR A 144 -2.47 -2.99 -2.68
N ALA A 145 -2.27 -2.97 -3.98
CA ALA A 145 -3.25 -3.47 -4.95
C ALA A 145 -2.64 -4.63 -5.74
N THR A 146 -3.37 -5.73 -5.88
CA THR A 146 -2.94 -6.93 -6.60
C THR A 146 -3.90 -7.25 -7.74
N ALA A 147 -3.37 -7.60 -8.91
CA ALA A 147 -4.17 -7.83 -10.11
C ALA A 147 -5.06 -9.07 -9.98
N ILE A 148 -6.29 -8.98 -10.47
CA ILE A 148 -7.22 -10.09 -10.66
C ILE A 148 -7.44 -10.28 -12.16
N PRO A 149 -6.92 -11.36 -12.79
CA PRO A 149 -7.25 -11.70 -14.18
C PRO A 149 -8.49 -12.61 -14.25
N VAL A 150 -9.04 -12.81 -15.43
CA VAL A 150 -10.00 -13.91 -15.69
C VAL A 150 -9.25 -15.24 -15.57
N VAL A 151 -9.72 -16.10 -14.67
CA VAL A 151 -9.08 -17.40 -14.38
C VAL A 151 -9.92 -18.61 -14.84
N MET A 152 -11.22 -18.41 -15.12
CA MET A 152 -12.13 -19.47 -15.57
C MET A 152 -13.33 -18.89 -16.35
N GLU A 153 -13.97 -19.72 -17.15
CA GLU A 153 -15.17 -19.34 -17.92
C GLU A 153 -16.34 -18.86 -17.06
N LYS A 154 -16.47 -19.36 -15.84
CA LYS A 154 -17.53 -18.91 -14.91
C LYS A 154 -17.40 -17.42 -14.53
N CYS A 155 -16.22 -16.84 -14.62
CA CYS A 155 -16.07 -15.39 -14.43
C CYS A 155 -16.87 -14.61 -15.48
N ILE A 156 -16.88 -15.13 -16.72
CA ILE A 156 -17.55 -14.50 -17.88
C ILE A 156 -19.07 -14.72 -17.82
N MET A 157 -19.55 -15.79 -17.18
CA MET A 157 -20.97 -16.09 -17.01
C MET A 157 -21.72 -14.91 -16.34
N CYS A 158 -21.14 -14.34 -15.29
CA CYS A 158 -21.71 -13.21 -14.56
C CYS A 158 -21.17 -11.84 -15.03
N HIS A 159 -20.04 -11.82 -15.74
CA HIS A 159 -19.32 -10.63 -16.18
C HIS A 159 -19.03 -10.72 -17.67
N GLU A 160 -20.07 -10.60 -18.51
CA GLU A 160 -19.94 -10.78 -19.96
C GLU A 160 -18.96 -9.80 -20.61
N ASN A 161 -18.79 -8.61 -20.05
CA ASN A 161 -17.80 -7.62 -20.46
C ASN A 161 -16.34 -8.11 -20.37
N TYR A 162 -16.08 -9.17 -19.61
CA TYR A 162 -14.73 -9.77 -19.51
C TYR A 162 -14.38 -10.71 -20.67
N ARG A 163 -15.35 -11.08 -21.51
CA ARG A 163 -15.19 -12.03 -22.64
C ARG A 163 -14.08 -11.63 -23.61
N ASN A 164 -13.92 -10.36 -23.85
CA ASN A 164 -12.96 -9.83 -24.81
C ASN A 164 -11.68 -9.30 -24.15
N VAL A 165 -11.50 -9.50 -22.84
CA VAL A 165 -10.29 -9.08 -22.14
C VAL A 165 -9.15 -10.05 -22.48
N PRO A 166 -7.96 -9.57 -22.87
CA PRO A 166 -6.82 -10.43 -23.15
C PRO A 166 -6.47 -11.33 -21.97
N LYS A 167 -6.07 -12.59 -22.25
CA LYS A 167 -5.71 -13.55 -21.22
C LYS A 167 -4.57 -12.98 -20.34
N GLY A 168 -4.79 -13.01 -19.02
CA GLY A 168 -3.82 -12.52 -18.03
C GLY A 168 -3.88 -11.02 -17.76
N GLN A 169 -4.64 -10.25 -18.53
CA GLN A 169 -4.88 -8.85 -18.23
C GLN A 169 -5.78 -8.72 -16.99
N ALA A 170 -5.49 -7.73 -16.16
CA ALA A 170 -6.30 -7.44 -14.98
C ALA A 170 -7.69 -6.94 -15.41
N ILE A 171 -8.74 -7.56 -14.84
CA ILE A 171 -10.13 -7.10 -14.89
C ILE A 171 -10.51 -6.33 -13.63
N GLY A 172 -9.70 -6.44 -12.59
CA GLY A 172 -9.87 -5.80 -11.31
C GLY A 172 -8.65 -5.96 -10.44
N ALA A 173 -8.79 -5.53 -9.20
CA ALA A 173 -7.78 -5.69 -8.15
C ALA A 173 -8.41 -6.00 -6.80
N LEU A 174 -7.66 -6.66 -5.91
CA LEU A 174 -7.85 -6.56 -4.48
C LEU A 174 -6.98 -5.40 -3.97
N SER A 175 -7.62 -4.39 -3.39
CA SER A 175 -6.97 -3.24 -2.77
C SER A 175 -6.98 -3.40 -1.25
N TYR A 176 -5.79 -3.44 -0.66
CA TYR A 176 -5.55 -3.65 0.77
C TYR A 176 -5.08 -2.37 1.45
N LYS A 177 -5.47 -2.19 2.71
CA LYS A 177 -4.85 -1.24 3.65
C LYS A 177 -4.55 -2.00 4.94
N VAL A 178 -3.27 -2.25 5.21
CA VAL A 178 -2.79 -3.06 6.32
C VAL A 178 -1.96 -2.20 7.27
N PRO A 179 -2.19 -2.25 8.60
CA PRO A 179 -1.36 -1.55 9.56
C PRO A 179 0.08 -2.04 9.51
N VAL A 180 1.04 -1.11 9.54
CA VAL A 180 2.46 -1.44 9.73
C VAL A 180 2.73 -1.45 11.22
N LEU A 181 2.87 -2.65 11.79
CA LEU A 181 3.15 -2.85 13.22
C LEU A 181 4.66 -2.90 13.45
N GLU A 182 5.16 -2.07 14.34
CA GLU A 182 6.58 -1.97 14.75
C GLU A 182 7.02 -3.15 15.65
#